data_870c89760f582bc3ea800ba512692367
#
_entry.id   870c89760f582bc3ea800ba512692367
#
_cell.length_a   1.000
_cell.length_b   1.000
_cell.length_c   1.000
_cell.angle_alpha   90.00
_cell.angle_beta   90.00
_cell.angle_gamma   90.00
#
_symmetry.space_group_name_H-M   'P 1'
#
loop_
_entity.id
_entity.type
_entity.pdbx_description
1 polymer ?
#
loop_
_entity_poly.entity_id
_entity_poly.type
_entity_poly.pdbx_seq_one_letter_code
_entity_poly.pdbx_strand_id
1 'polypeptide(L)'
;SLVGSEMCIRDSRFGVRQKEVLRKIRAEVDVLTLTATPIPRTLSMSLEGIRDFSVIATAPERRLAVKTFVTSEQDGTIREAVLRELKRGGQVYYLHNEVNTIENTRARLETLVPEARIAVAHGQMRERELEHVMRDFYQQRFNVLLCSTIIETGIDVPSANTIIIERADKFGLAQLHQLRGRVGRSHHQAYAYLLTPPDGAFTKDAQKRLDAIQALEDLG
;
A
#
# COMPACT_ATOMS: atom_id res chain seq x y z
N SER A 1 -18.85 -29.92 -18.75
CA SER A 1 -17.80 -28.92 -18.86
C SER A 1 -17.52 -28.37 -17.46
N LEU A 2 -16.45 -28.83 -16.87
CA LEU A 2 -15.93 -28.30 -15.61
C LEU A 2 -15.26 -26.97 -15.92
N VAL A 3 -15.95 -25.87 -15.66
CA VAL A 3 -15.32 -24.56 -15.54
C VAL A 3 -14.52 -24.60 -14.25
N GLY A 4 -13.20 -24.61 -14.36
CA GLY A 4 -12.30 -24.63 -13.21
C GLY A 4 -12.57 -23.42 -12.31
N SER A 5 -12.81 -23.68 -11.04
CA SER A 5 -12.83 -22.65 -10.02
C SER A 5 -11.39 -22.16 -9.82
N GLU A 6 -11.06 -21.01 -10.37
CA GLU A 6 -9.80 -20.33 -10.09
C GLU A 6 -9.79 -19.86 -8.64
N MET A 7 -8.97 -20.50 -7.80
CA MET A 7 -8.75 -20.04 -6.44
C MET A 7 -7.50 -19.16 -6.41
N CYS A 8 -7.70 -17.84 -6.40
CA CYS A 8 -6.63 -16.87 -6.26
C CYS A 8 -6.14 -16.81 -4.80
N ILE A 9 -4.99 -17.40 -4.52
CA ILE A 9 -4.37 -17.42 -3.20
C ILE A 9 -3.32 -16.31 -3.16
N ARG A 10 -3.60 -15.22 -2.44
CA ARG A 10 -2.58 -14.21 -2.13
C ARG A 10 -1.65 -14.74 -1.05
N ASP A 11 -0.36 -14.76 -1.36
CA ASP A 11 0.69 -15.31 -0.50
C ASP A 11 0.77 -14.66 0.90
N SER A 12 0.32 -13.40 1.03
CA SER A 12 0.31 -12.64 2.27
C SER A 12 -0.78 -13.06 3.28
N ARG A 13 -1.87 -13.71 2.82
CA ARG A 13 -3.01 -14.09 3.69
C ARG A 13 -2.86 -15.46 4.35
N PHE A 14 -1.95 -16.28 3.91
CA PHE A 14 -1.82 -17.66 4.39
C PHE A 14 -0.50 -17.87 5.13
N GLY A 15 -0.61 -18.42 6.34
CA GLY A 15 0.56 -18.87 7.11
C GLY A 15 1.20 -20.12 6.47
N VAL A 16 2.44 -20.44 6.89
CA VAL A 16 3.23 -21.56 6.33
C VAL A 16 2.46 -22.87 6.32
N ARG A 17 1.75 -23.21 7.38
CA ARG A 17 0.94 -24.44 7.48
C ARG A 17 -0.19 -24.50 6.44
N GLN A 18 -0.87 -23.40 6.22
CA GLN A 18 -1.96 -23.33 5.23
C GLN A 18 -1.41 -23.46 3.79
N LYS A 19 -0.25 -22.84 3.52
CA LYS A 19 0.46 -23.00 2.24
C LYS A 19 0.89 -24.45 2.00
N GLU A 20 1.32 -25.17 3.04
CA GLU A 20 1.69 -26.60 2.94
C GLU A 20 0.49 -27.51 2.67
N VAL A 21 -0.66 -27.23 3.30
CA VAL A 21 -1.91 -27.98 3.02
C VAL A 21 -2.33 -27.79 1.56
N LEU A 22 -2.29 -26.56 1.06
CA LEU A 22 -2.60 -26.24 -0.33
C LEU A 22 -1.61 -26.89 -1.32
N ARG A 23 -0.33 -26.99 -0.95
CA ARG A 23 0.68 -27.71 -1.74
C ARG A 23 0.41 -29.22 -1.84
N LYS A 24 -0.21 -29.84 -0.83
CA LYS A 24 -0.56 -31.26 -0.87
C LYS A 24 -1.70 -31.56 -1.86
N ILE A 25 -2.58 -30.60 -2.11
CA ILE A 25 -3.65 -30.70 -3.12
C ILE A 25 -3.09 -30.60 -4.55
N ARG A 26 -1.83 -30.17 -4.69
CA ARG A 26 -1.14 -29.94 -5.97
C ARG A 26 -1.01 -31.17 -6.88
N ALA A 27 -1.15 -32.36 -6.37
CA ALA A 27 -1.01 -33.59 -7.18
C ALA A 27 -2.07 -33.68 -8.31
N GLU A 28 -3.16 -32.93 -8.20
CA GLU A 28 -4.30 -32.99 -9.13
C GLU A 28 -4.67 -31.63 -9.76
N VAL A 29 -3.93 -30.54 -9.44
CA VAL A 29 -4.30 -29.19 -9.87
C VAL A 29 -3.06 -28.36 -10.22
N ASP A 30 -3.12 -27.61 -11.31
CA ASP A 30 -2.09 -26.62 -11.65
C ASP A 30 -2.13 -25.46 -10.67
N VAL A 31 -0.96 -25.06 -10.15
CA VAL A 31 -0.84 -23.99 -9.15
C VAL A 31 -0.04 -22.83 -9.73
N LEU A 32 -0.71 -21.70 -9.94
CA LEU A 32 -0.10 -20.42 -10.29
C LEU A 32 0.05 -19.55 -9.03
N THR A 33 1.27 -19.13 -8.74
CA THR A 33 1.56 -18.20 -7.63
C THR A 33 1.93 -16.83 -8.19
N LEU A 34 1.22 -15.80 -7.76
CA LEU A 34 1.47 -14.40 -8.14
C LEU A 34 2.02 -13.61 -6.94
N THR A 35 3.04 -12.81 -7.17
CA THR A 35 3.57 -11.87 -6.17
C THR A 35 3.87 -10.52 -6.81
N ALA A 36 3.54 -9.44 -6.10
CA ALA A 36 3.92 -8.08 -6.48
C ALA A 36 5.25 -7.64 -5.85
N THR A 37 5.84 -8.45 -4.97
CA THR A 37 7.13 -8.14 -4.34
C THR A 37 8.26 -8.46 -5.32
N PRO A 38 9.17 -7.51 -5.60
CA PRO A 38 10.33 -7.78 -6.42
C PRO A 38 11.16 -8.93 -5.85
N ILE A 39 11.43 -9.94 -6.66
CA ILE A 39 12.31 -11.06 -6.27
C ILE A 39 13.73 -10.68 -6.69
N PRO A 40 14.72 -10.70 -5.76
CA PRO A 40 16.11 -10.46 -6.13
C PRO A 40 16.57 -11.40 -7.25
N ARG A 41 17.34 -10.87 -8.23
CA ARG A 41 17.79 -11.62 -9.40
C ARG A 41 18.49 -12.94 -9.03
N THR A 42 19.27 -12.94 -7.96
CA THR A 42 19.94 -14.15 -7.44
C THR A 42 18.95 -15.21 -6.98
N LEU A 43 17.84 -14.81 -6.36
CA LEU A 43 16.80 -15.76 -5.93
C LEU A 43 15.97 -16.23 -7.12
N SER A 44 15.72 -15.38 -8.11
CA SER A 44 15.08 -15.76 -9.36
C SER A 44 15.87 -16.86 -10.09
N MET A 45 17.18 -16.66 -10.27
CA MET A 45 18.07 -17.66 -10.89
C MET A 45 18.11 -18.99 -10.11
N SER A 46 18.00 -18.95 -8.78
CA SER A 46 17.96 -20.17 -7.95
C SER A 46 16.64 -20.93 -8.08
N LEU A 47 15.57 -20.27 -8.52
CA LEU A 47 14.24 -20.85 -8.71
C LEU A 47 13.99 -21.38 -10.13
N GLU A 48 14.77 -20.95 -11.11
CA GLU A 48 14.64 -21.31 -12.54
C GLU A 48 14.74 -22.82 -12.82
N GLY A 49 15.37 -23.61 -11.94
CA GLY A 49 15.41 -25.08 -12.07
C GLY A 49 14.31 -25.82 -11.30
N ILE A 50 13.50 -25.10 -10.50
CA ILE A 50 12.53 -25.72 -9.58
C ILE A 50 11.09 -25.40 -9.99
N ARG A 51 10.87 -24.28 -10.67
CA ARG A 51 9.56 -23.80 -11.14
C ARG A 51 9.69 -22.99 -12.41
N ASP A 52 8.65 -23.06 -13.25
CA ASP A 52 8.49 -22.10 -14.33
C ASP A 52 8.24 -20.71 -13.72
N PHE A 53 9.00 -19.72 -14.18
CA PHE A 53 8.99 -18.38 -13.65
C PHE A 53 8.84 -17.36 -14.77
N SER A 54 7.87 -16.47 -14.64
CA SER A 54 7.65 -15.37 -15.59
C SER A 54 7.62 -14.04 -14.87
N VAL A 55 8.31 -13.05 -15.43
CA VAL A 55 8.30 -11.68 -14.92
C VAL A 55 7.45 -10.81 -15.84
N ILE A 56 6.40 -10.20 -15.29
CA ILE A 56 5.61 -9.17 -15.99
C ILE A 56 6.31 -7.84 -15.72
N ALA A 57 7.17 -7.40 -16.62
CA ALA A 57 7.97 -6.18 -16.47
C ALA A 57 7.36 -4.96 -17.17
N THR A 58 6.35 -5.15 -18.01
CA THR A 58 5.71 -4.07 -18.76
C THR A 58 4.55 -3.49 -17.96
N ALA A 59 4.64 -2.20 -17.63
CA ALA A 59 3.53 -1.48 -17.04
C ALA A 59 2.38 -1.30 -18.05
N PRO A 60 1.11 -1.22 -17.62
CA PRO A 60 -0.02 -0.90 -18.51
C PRO A 60 0.21 0.46 -19.19
N GLU A 61 -0.07 0.56 -20.50
CA GLU A 61 0.27 1.70 -21.37
C GLU A 61 -0.24 3.08 -20.93
N ARG A 62 -1.14 3.18 -19.97
CA ARG A 62 -1.74 4.44 -19.49
C ARG A 62 -1.50 4.72 -18.01
N ARG A 63 -0.61 3.98 -17.37
CA ARG A 63 -0.33 4.18 -15.95
C ARG A 63 0.76 5.23 -15.79
N LEU A 64 0.43 6.33 -15.11
CA LEU A 64 1.41 7.34 -14.72
C LEU A 64 2.21 6.80 -13.51
N ALA A 65 3.53 7.00 -13.56
CA ALA A 65 4.39 6.68 -12.43
C ALA A 65 3.96 7.45 -11.17
N VAL A 66 4.04 6.79 -10.01
CA VAL A 66 3.70 7.41 -8.73
C VAL A 66 4.86 8.32 -8.32
N LYS A 67 4.64 9.64 -8.27
CA LYS A 67 5.64 10.58 -7.78
C LYS A 67 5.85 10.40 -6.29
N THR A 68 7.09 10.08 -5.91
CA THR A 68 7.47 9.73 -4.55
C THR A 68 8.32 10.83 -3.92
N PHE A 69 7.86 11.38 -2.81
CA PHE A 69 8.56 12.41 -2.04
C PHE A 69 8.99 11.85 -0.69
N VAL A 70 10.27 11.94 -0.39
CA VAL A 70 10.82 11.71 0.94
C VAL A 70 11.05 13.06 1.60
N THR A 71 10.37 13.34 2.68
CA THR A 71 10.45 14.65 3.36
C THR A 71 10.26 14.50 4.87
N SER A 72 10.79 15.47 5.63
CA SER A 72 10.50 15.54 7.06
C SER A 72 9.01 15.80 7.31
N GLU A 73 8.48 15.24 8.40
CA GLU A 73 7.10 15.45 8.80
C GLU A 73 6.86 16.91 9.17
N GLN A 74 6.00 17.57 8.42
CA GLN A 74 5.60 18.97 8.62
C GLN A 74 4.12 19.12 8.33
N ASP A 75 3.41 19.82 9.18
CA ASP A 75 1.97 20.07 9.06
C ASP A 75 1.61 20.78 7.74
N GLY A 76 2.44 21.71 7.29
CA GLY A 76 2.25 22.39 6.01
C GLY A 76 2.27 21.45 4.81
N THR A 77 3.22 20.50 4.79
CA THR A 77 3.33 19.49 3.73
C THR A 77 2.12 18.55 3.73
N ILE A 78 1.72 18.07 4.92
CA ILE A 78 0.56 17.19 5.07
C ILE A 78 -0.71 17.89 4.59
N ARG A 79 -0.93 19.12 5.05
CA ARG A 79 -2.09 19.93 4.65
C ARG A 79 -2.14 20.15 3.14
N GLU A 80 -1.02 20.53 2.54
CA GLU A 80 -0.94 20.76 1.10
C GLU A 80 -1.22 19.49 0.30
N ALA A 81 -0.63 18.35 0.70
CA ALA A 81 -0.83 17.07 0.05
C ALA A 81 -2.29 16.62 0.08
N VAL A 82 -2.95 16.72 1.25
CA VAL A 82 -4.36 16.38 1.41
C VAL A 82 -5.24 17.31 0.59
N LEU A 83 -5.09 18.63 0.73
CA LEU A 83 -5.92 19.60 0.01
C LEU A 83 -5.77 19.51 -1.50
N ARG A 84 -4.58 19.20 -2.03
CA ARG A 84 -4.36 18.97 -3.45
C ARG A 84 -5.23 17.83 -3.96
N GLU A 85 -5.28 16.73 -3.21
CA GLU A 85 -6.09 15.58 -3.59
C GLU A 85 -7.58 15.88 -3.51
N LEU A 86 -8.02 16.50 -2.42
CA LEU A 86 -9.44 16.86 -2.21
C LEU A 86 -9.95 17.81 -3.28
N LYS A 87 -9.15 18.81 -3.68
CA LYS A 87 -9.53 19.79 -4.72
C LYS A 87 -9.82 19.16 -6.09
N ARG A 88 -9.20 18.02 -6.38
CA ARG A 88 -9.45 17.28 -7.63
C ARG A 88 -10.50 16.17 -7.48
N GLY A 89 -11.17 16.09 -6.31
CA GLY A 89 -12.21 15.10 -6.03
C GLY A 89 -11.66 13.71 -5.70
N GLY A 90 -10.35 13.60 -5.45
CA GLY A 90 -9.71 12.34 -5.08
C GLY A 90 -9.75 12.05 -3.58
N GLN A 91 -9.14 10.93 -3.20
CA GLN A 91 -9.07 10.44 -1.83
C GLN A 91 -7.62 10.17 -1.41
N VAL A 92 -7.38 10.19 -0.10
CA VAL A 92 -6.06 10.05 0.50
C VAL A 92 -6.02 8.85 1.43
N TYR A 93 -5.00 8.00 1.29
CA TYR A 93 -4.57 7.07 2.33
C TYR A 93 -3.57 7.77 3.25
N TYR A 94 -3.86 7.76 4.54
CA TYR A 94 -2.95 8.26 5.56
C TYR A 94 -2.55 7.12 6.49
N LEU A 95 -1.28 6.71 6.45
CA LEU A 95 -0.77 5.58 7.20
C LEU A 95 -0.08 6.05 8.49
N HIS A 96 -0.64 5.65 9.63
CA HIS A 96 -0.11 5.86 10.97
C HIS A 96 0.09 4.52 11.66
N ASN A 97 1.31 4.12 11.95
CA ASN A 97 1.66 2.74 12.32
C ASN A 97 1.34 2.36 13.79
N GLU A 98 0.74 3.24 14.57
CA GLU A 98 0.50 3.01 15.99
C GLU A 98 -0.99 3.13 16.32
N VAL A 99 -1.65 1.99 16.58
CA VAL A 99 -3.10 1.95 16.85
C VAL A 99 -3.46 2.78 18.10
N ASN A 100 -2.61 2.74 19.13
CA ASN A 100 -2.89 3.43 20.40
C ASN A 100 -2.93 4.97 20.27
N THR A 101 -2.28 5.53 19.27
CA THR A 101 -2.19 6.97 19.04
C THR A 101 -2.98 7.43 17.80
N ILE A 102 -3.69 6.53 17.14
CA ILE A 102 -4.38 6.82 15.87
C ILE A 102 -5.48 7.88 16.04
N GLU A 103 -6.18 7.88 17.16
CA GLU A 103 -7.21 8.90 17.45
C GLU A 103 -6.60 10.29 17.70
N ASN A 104 -5.39 10.38 18.28
CA ASN A 104 -4.67 11.66 18.40
C ASN A 104 -4.28 12.18 17.03
N THR A 105 -3.80 11.31 16.14
CA THR A 105 -3.49 11.66 14.75
C THR A 105 -4.75 12.09 14.00
N ARG A 106 -5.87 11.44 14.22
CA ARG A 106 -7.15 11.85 13.67
C ARG A 106 -7.51 13.26 14.09
N ALA A 107 -7.50 13.57 15.40
CA ALA A 107 -7.83 14.90 15.93
C ALA A 107 -6.88 15.99 15.38
N ARG A 108 -5.57 15.67 15.26
CA ARG A 108 -4.59 16.55 14.62
C ARG A 108 -4.97 16.83 13.16
N LEU A 109 -5.30 15.81 12.39
CA LEU A 109 -5.67 15.95 10.97
C LEU A 109 -6.99 16.72 10.79
N GLU A 110 -7.98 16.50 11.64
CA GLU A 110 -9.24 17.25 11.64
C GLU A 110 -9.01 18.76 11.92
N THR A 111 -8.05 19.07 12.79
CA THR A 111 -7.64 20.46 13.05
C THR A 111 -6.85 21.04 11.88
N LEU A 112 -5.95 20.26 11.30
CA LEU A 112 -5.06 20.70 10.23
C LEU A 112 -5.79 20.88 8.89
N VAL A 113 -6.75 20.00 8.59
CA VAL A 113 -7.54 20.00 7.36
C VAL A 113 -9.02 19.84 7.69
N PRO A 114 -9.70 20.90 8.14
CA PRO A 114 -11.12 20.83 8.51
C PRO A 114 -12.05 20.41 7.36
N GLU A 115 -11.59 20.54 6.13
CA GLU A 115 -12.32 20.11 4.93
C GLU A 115 -12.32 18.59 4.74
N ALA A 116 -11.45 17.87 5.46
CA ALA A 116 -11.33 16.44 5.35
C ALA A 116 -12.44 15.70 6.13
N ARG A 117 -13.01 14.69 5.49
CA ARG A 117 -13.90 13.72 6.13
C ARG A 117 -13.08 12.46 6.36
N ILE A 118 -12.69 12.23 7.61
CA ILE A 118 -11.71 11.21 7.98
C ILE A 118 -12.42 9.97 8.51
N ALA A 119 -12.12 8.81 7.94
CA ALA A 119 -12.45 7.51 8.51
C ALA A 119 -11.18 6.86 9.08
N VAL A 120 -11.34 6.15 10.20
CA VAL A 120 -10.26 5.39 10.83
C VAL A 120 -10.44 3.90 10.58
N ALA A 121 -9.34 3.21 10.26
CA ALA A 121 -9.33 1.77 10.07
C ALA A 121 -8.02 1.16 10.58
N HIS A 122 -8.12 0.18 11.49
CA HIS A 122 -6.94 -0.47 12.06
C HIS A 122 -7.16 -1.98 12.31
N GLY A 123 -6.07 -2.73 12.44
CA GLY A 123 -6.09 -4.18 12.52
C GLY A 123 -6.78 -4.78 13.77
N GLN A 124 -7.14 -3.97 14.77
CA GLN A 124 -7.89 -4.40 15.96
C GLN A 124 -9.41 -4.26 15.79
N MET A 125 -9.87 -3.63 14.70
CA MET A 125 -11.30 -3.55 14.38
C MET A 125 -11.83 -4.93 13.97
N ARG A 126 -13.11 -5.15 14.24
CA ARG A 126 -13.83 -6.35 13.77
C ARG A 126 -13.91 -6.33 12.24
N GLU A 127 -13.80 -7.48 11.62
CA GLU A 127 -13.81 -7.60 10.15
C GLU A 127 -15.02 -6.90 9.49
N ARG A 128 -16.20 -7.04 10.06
CA ARG A 128 -17.43 -6.37 9.58
C ARG A 128 -17.36 -4.83 9.64
N GLU A 129 -16.77 -4.29 10.69
CA GLU A 129 -16.58 -2.84 10.86
C GLU A 129 -15.58 -2.33 9.81
N LEU A 130 -14.52 -3.08 9.62
CA LEU A 130 -13.49 -2.77 8.62
C LEU A 130 -14.06 -2.79 7.20
N GLU A 131 -14.85 -3.81 6.86
CA GLU A 131 -15.55 -3.90 5.58
C GLU A 131 -16.51 -2.72 5.37
N HIS A 132 -17.20 -2.30 6.42
CA HIS A 132 -18.12 -1.16 6.36
C HIS A 132 -17.37 0.14 6.07
N VAL A 133 -16.30 0.42 6.82
CA VAL A 133 -15.45 1.60 6.60
C VAL A 133 -14.87 1.61 5.19
N MET A 134 -14.38 0.47 4.71
CA MET A 134 -13.82 0.36 3.36
C MET A 134 -14.85 0.56 2.26
N ARG A 135 -16.06 0.06 2.45
CA ARG A 135 -17.20 0.28 1.54
C ARG A 135 -17.57 1.75 1.47
N ASP A 136 -17.66 2.41 2.62
CA ASP A 136 -17.99 3.84 2.71
C ASP A 136 -16.86 4.69 2.09
N PHE A 137 -15.60 4.29 2.28
CA PHE A 137 -14.49 4.94 1.63
C PHE A 137 -14.53 4.76 0.10
N TYR A 138 -14.79 3.57 -0.38
CA TYR A 138 -14.98 3.31 -1.81
C TYR A 138 -16.12 4.15 -2.42
N GLN A 139 -17.21 4.33 -1.67
CA GLN A 139 -18.35 5.17 -2.07
C GLN A 139 -18.09 6.69 -1.89
N GLN A 140 -16.86 7.09 -1.56
CA GLN A 140 -16.46 8.48 -1.33
C GLN A 140 -17.23 9.24 -0.23
N ARG A 141 -17.81 8.51 0.73
CA ARG A 141 -18.42 9.13 1.92
C ARG A 141 -17.36 9.81 2.78
N PHE A 142 -16.16 9.26 2.78
CA PHE A 142 -14.95 9.81 3.37
C PHE A 142 -13.92 10.12 2.28
N ASN A 143 -13.08 11.11 2.49
CA ASN A 143 -12.03 11.49 1.54
C ASN A 143 -10.61 11.25 2.08
N VAL A 144 -10.47 10.94 3.37
CA VAL A 144 -9.22 10.50 4.00
C VAL A 144 -9.46 9.21 4.76
N LEU A 145 -8.68 8.17 4.49
CA LEU A 145 -8.64 6.95 5.27
C LEU A 145 -7.37 6.91 6.10
N LEU A 146 -7.52 7.14 7.41
CA LEU A 146 -6.43 7.00 8.39
C LEU A 146 -6.35 5.54 8.83
N CYS A 147 -5.23 4.88 8.57
CA CYS A 147 -5.08 3.46 8.86
C CYS A 147 -3.73 3.11 9.49
N SER A 148 -3.70 2.09 10.35
CA SER A 148 -2.48 1.62 11.02
C SER A 148 -1.66 0.63 10.17
N THR A 149 -2.34 -0.13 9.35
CA THR A 149 -1.76 -1.03 8.36
C THR A 149 -2.57 -0.91 7.09
N ILE A 150 -1.97 -1.21 5.95
CA ILE A 150 -2.78 -1.33 4.76
C ILE A 150 -3.70 -2.53 4.92
N ILE A 151 -4.97 -2.21 4.88
CA ILE A 151 -6.02 -3.19 4.92
C ILE A 151 -5.93 -3.99 3.62
N GLU A 152 -5.48 -5.24 3.76
CA GLU A 152 -5.39 -6.19 2.64
C GLU A 152 -6.77 -6.71 2.22
N THR A 153 -7.78 -5.85 2.20
CA THR A 153 -9.16 -6.23 1.82
C THR A 153 -9.30 -6.58 0.35
N GLY A 154 -8.24 -6.39 -0.44
CA GLY A 154 -8.33 -6.60 -1.89
C GLY A 154 -9.20 -5.58 -2.61
N ILE A 155 -9.77 -4.60 -1.92
CA ILE A 155 -10.56 -3.53 -2.52
C ILE A 155 -9.62 -2.55 -3.19
N ASP A 156 -9.83 -2.36 -4.48
CA ASP A 156 -9.17 -1.32 -5.27
C ASP A 156 -9.99 -0.04 -5.21
N VAL A 157 -9.36 1.08 -4.83
CA VAL A 157 -10.01 2.39 -4.75
C VAL A 157 -9.36 3.32 -5.77
N PRO A 158 -9.89 3.40 -7.01
CA PRO A 158 -9.27 4.17 -8.09
C PRO A 158 -9.20 5.67 -7.82
N SER A 159 -10.08 6.21 -6.98
CA SER A 159 -10.10 7.62 -6.55
C SER A 159 -9.02 7.98 -5.53
N ALA A 160 -8.37 6.98 -4.90
CA ALA A 160 -7.28 7.20 -3.97
C ALA A 160 -5.95 7.33 -4.72
N ASN A 161 -5.53 8.55 -5.01
CA ASN A 161 -4.30 8.82 -5.76
C ASN A 161 -3.19 9.48 -4.92
N THR A 162 -3.41 9.68 -3.63
CA THR A 162 -2.37 10.15 -2.70
C THR A 162 -2.27 9.22 -1.51
N ILE A 163 -1.03 8.84 -1.16
CA ILE A 163 -0.70 8.11 0.06
C ILE A 163 0.32 8.90 0.87
N ILE A 164 0.06 9.07 2.16
CA ILE A 164 0.97 9.69 3.12
C ILE A 164 1.34 8.61 4.14
N ILE A 165 2.63 8.39 4.36
CA ILE A 165 3.15 7.35 5.25
C ILE A 165 3.97 8.03 6.33
N GLU A 166 3.45 8.08 7.56
CA GLU A 166 4.21 8.53 8.72
C GLU A 166 5.30 7.54 9.08
N ARG A 167 6.42 8.04 9.58
CA ARG A 167 7.55 7.24 10.00
C ARG A 167 7.96 6.19 8.97
N ALA A 168 8.08 6.63 7.71
CA ALA A 168 8.49 5.78 6.59
C ALA A 168 9.85 5.11 6.82
N ASP A 169 10.69 5.68 7.67
CA ASP A 169 11.96 5.12 8.15
C ASP A 169 11.83 3.76 8.84
N LYS A 170 10.66 3.44 9.42
CA LYS A 170 10.39 2.18 10.11
C LYS A 170 9.98 1.04 9.18
N PHE A 171 9.68 1.32 7.90
CA PHE A 171 9.21 0.31 6.95
C PHE A 171 10.35 -0.31 6.13
N GLY A 172 10.20 -1.58 5.79
CA GLY A 172 11.07 -2.26 4.82
C GLY A 172 10.80 -1.81 3.39
N LEU A 173 11.80 -1.93 2.50
CA LEU A 173 11.68 -1.53 1.09
C LEU A 173 10.50 -2.22 0.39
N ALA A 174 10.32 -3.52 0.59
CA ALA A 174 9.22 -4.28 0.02
C ALA A 174 7.84 -3.78 0.51
N GLN A 175 7.75 -3.41 1.80
CA GLN A 175 6.53 -2.82 2.37
C GLN A 175 6.23 -1.47 1.73
N LEU A 176 7.22 -0.59 1.62
CA LEU A 176 7.06 0.72 0.96
C LEU A 176 6.61 0.56 -0.50
N HIS A 177 7.15 -0.41 -1.23
CA HIS A 177 6.69 -0.73 -2.58
C HIS A 177 5.22 -1.16 -2.63
N GLN A 178 4.81 -2.06 -1.75
CA GLN A 178 3.41 -2.51 -1.67
C GLN A 178 2.47 -1.36 -1.30
N LEU A 179 2.90 -0.50 -0.35
CA LEU A 179 2.15 0.67 0.08
C LEU A 179 1.98 1.67 -1.07
N ARG A 180 3.08 2.02 -1.75
CA ARG A 180 3.06 2.89 -2.92
C ARG A 180 2.15 2.36 -4.03
N GLY A 181 2.16 1.05 -4.25
CA GLY A 181 1.32 0.38 -5.24
C GLY A 181 -0.19 0.40 -4.95
N ARG A 182 -0.62 0.95 -3.79
CA ARG A 182 -2.04 1.14 -3.48
C ARG A 182 -2.66 2.35 -4.16
N VAL A 183 -1.83 3.28 -4.63
CA VAL A 183 -2.25 4.45 -5.39
C VAL A 183 -1.78 4.36 -6.85
N GLY A 184 -2.24 5.26 -7.71
CA GLY A 184 -1.86 5.27 -9.12
C GLY A 184 -2.58 4.22 -9.97
N ARG A 185 -3.82 3.89 -9.64
CA ARG A 185 -4.67 2.95 -10.38
C ARG A 185 -5.69 3.64 -11.28
N SER A 186 -5.58 4.95 -11.40
CA SER A 186 -6.36 5.77 -12.31
C SER A 186 -5.44 6.48 -13.31
N HIS A 187 -6.04 7.22 -14.23
CA HIS A 187 -5.32 8.07 -15.18
C HIS A 187 -4.83 9.40 -14.57
N HIS A 188 -5.10 9.65 -13.30
CA HIS A 188 -4.60 10.82 -12.59
C HIS A 188 -3.22 10.57 -12.01
N GLN A 189 -2.38 11.64 -11.98
CA GLN A 189 -1.08 11.59 -11.33
C GLN A 189 -1.24 11.22 -9.85
N ALA A 190 -0.58 10.14 -9.44
CA ALA A 190 -0.54 9.72 -8.05
C ALA A 190 0.72 10.21 -7.32
N TYR A 191 0.58 10.34 -6.01
CA TYR A 191 1.62 10.87 -5.14
C TYR A 191 1.80 9.98 -3.91
N ALA A 192 3.05 9.72 -3.54
CA ALA A 192 3.43 9.06 -2.30
C ALA A 192 4.33 10.00 -1.47
N TYR A 193 3.89 10.35 -0.29
CA TYR A 193 4.67 11.14 0.67
C TYR A 193 5.18 10.22 1.77
N LEU A 194 6.49 10.03 1.80
CA LEU A 194 7.20 9.25 2.81
C LEU A 194 7.75 10.21 3.87
N LEU A 195 7.05 10.31 5.00
CA LEU A 195 7.40 11.23 6.05
C LEU A 195 8.45 10.61 6.99
N THR A 196 9.52 11.35 7.21
CA THR A 196 10.58 11.01 8.17
C THR A 196 10.44 11.86 9.44
N PRO A 197 11.08 11.45 10.57
CA PRO A 197 11.11 12.28 11.77
C PRO A 197 11.61 13.70 11.46
N PRO A 198 11.02 14.73 12.12
CA PRO A 198 11.40 16.13 11.88
C PRO A 198 12.87 16.42 12.25
N ASP A 199 13.40 15.70 13.22
CA ASP A 199 14.78 15.81 13.68
C ASP A 199 15.83 15.04 12.84
N GLY A 200 15.36 14.32 11.80
CA GLY A 200 16.21 13.48 10.96
C GLY A 200 16.78 12.25 11.68
N ALA A 201 16.25 11.90 12.83
CA ALA A 201 16.75 10.81 13.66
C ALA A 201 16.34 9.43 13.13
N PHE A 202 16.98 8.96 12.06
CA PHE A 202 16.80 7.61 11.55
C PHE A 202 18.14 7.02 11.04
N THR A 203 18.19 5.70 10.88
CA THR A 203 19.44 4.99 10.58
C THR A 203 19.89 5.18 9.13
N LYS A 204 21.20 5.01 8.87
CA LYS A 204 21.77 5.03 7.51
C LYS A 204 21.11 3.99 6.59
N ASP A 205 20.68 2.85 7.13
CA ASP A 205 19.99 1.82 6.36
C ASP A 205 18.56 2.23 6.00
N ALA A 206 17.89 2.98 6.87
CA ALA A 206 16.60 3.59 6.55
C ALA A 206 16.76 4.62 5.41
N GLN A 207 17.81 5.47 5.47
CA GLN A 207 18.12 6.42 4.40
C GLN A 207 18.29 5.71 3.05
N LYS A 208 19.11 4.67 2.99
CA LYS A 208 19.32 3.89 1.75
C LYS A 208 18.02 3.30 1.19
N ARG A 209 17.11 2.82 2.05
CA ARG A 209 15.82 2.30 1.60
C ARG A 209 14.93 3.40 1.04
N LEU A 210 14.90 4.57 1.69
CA LEU A 210 14.13 5.73 1.24
C LEU A 210 14.67 6.28 -0.09
N ASP A 211 15.98 6.37 -0.24
CA ASP A 211 16.63 6.77 -1.48
C ASP A 211 16.30 5.78 -2.62
N ALA A 212 16.35 4.48 -2.32
CA ALA A 212 16.03 3.44 -3.30
C ALA A 212 14.57 3.51 -3.77
N ILE A 213 13.59 3.70 -2.86
CA ILE A 213 12.19 3.80 -3.25
C ILE A 213 11.90 5.07 -4.05
N GLN A 214 12.60 6.16 -3.77
CA GLN A 214 12.49 7.41 -4.51
C GLN A 214 13.08 7.28 -5.92
N ALA A 215 14.25 6.64 -6.05
CA ALA A 215 14.91 6.41 -7.35
C ALA A 215 14.12 5.45 -8.28
N LEU A 216 13.22 4.63 -7.73
CA LEU A 216 12.38 3.69 -8.48
C LEU A 216 11.06 4.30 -8.97
N GLU A 217 11.00 5.61 -9.22
CA GLU A 217 9.80 6.27 -9.75
C GLU A 217 9.40 5.75 -11.13
N ASP A 218 10.37 5.37 -11.96
CA ASP A 218 10.16 4.96 -13.36
C ASP A 218 9.65 3.52 -13.51
N LEU A 219 9.60 2.73 -12.44
CA LEU A 219 9.18 1.32 -12.44
C LEU A 219 7.78 1.08 -11.84
N GLY A 220 6.96 2.12 -11.74
CA GLY A 220 5.67 2.21 -11.07
C GLY A 220 4.55 1.27 -11.47
#